data_b638260817317a3af632ad65658105e1
#
_entry.id   b638260817317a3af632ad65658105e1
#
_cell.length_a   1.000
_cell.length_b   1.000
_cell.length_c   1.000
_cell.angle_alpha   90.00
_cell.angle_beta   90.00
_cell.angle_gamma   90.00
#
_symmetry.space_group_name_H-M   'P 1'
#
loop_
_entity.id
_entity.type
_entity.pdbx_description
1 polymer ?
#
loop_
_entity_poly.entity_id
_entity_poly.type
_entity_poly.pdbx_seq_one_letter_code
_entity_poly.pdbx_strand_id
1 'polypeptide(L)'
;MHSKWKIWGCIWMAFAALGPLHTAQAQSLPKVKFTTTQGEFTVELYPEKAPKTVENFLQYVKDKHYDGTIFHRVISNFMIQGGGFDTKFVEKKTRAPVAHEGREAL
;
A
#
# COMPACT_ATOMS: atom_id res chain seq x y z
N MET A 1 -51.93 30.72 -30.90
CA MET A 1 -51.69 30.73 -30.60
C MET A 1 -50.89 30.45 -30.11
N HIS A 2 -50.07 30.39 -29.86
CA HIS A 2 -49.51 30.08 -29.40
C HIS A 2 -48.58 29.30 -29.23
N SER A 3 -47.93 29.02 -29.20
CA SER A 3 -47.12 28.15 -29.40
C SER A 3 -45.85 28.43 -29.09
N LYS A 4 -45.49 29.09 -28.43
CA LYS A 4 -44.34 29.46 -28.22
C LYS A 4 -43.63 28.71 -27.31
N TRP A 5 -43.97 27.89 -26.67
CA TRP A 5 -43.30 27.36 -25.70
C TRP A 5 -42.51 26.26 -26.06
N LYS A 6 -42.37 25.96 -27.09
CA LYS A 6 -41.70 24.93 -27.42
C LYS A 6 -40.29 25.01 -27.32
N ILE A 7 -39.67 25.98 -27.22
CA ILE A 7 -38.34 26.07 -27.29
C ILE A 7 -37.69 25.74 -26.08
N TRP A 8 -38.20 25.49 -25.05
CA TRP A 8 -37.56 25.32 -23.91
C TRP A 8 -36.70 24.19 -23.74
N GLY A 9 -36.87 23.21 -24.26
CA GLY A 9 -36.15 22.07 -23.99
C GLY A 9 -34.74 21.96 -24.34
N CYS A 10 -34.30 22.74 -25.12
CA CYS A 10 -33.00 22.56 -25.58
C CYS A 10 -31.94 22.80 -24.67
N ILE A 11 -32.16 23.51 -23.73
CA ILE A 11 -31.13 23.88 -22.93
C ILE A 11 -30.58 22.88 -22.07
N TRP A 12 -31.20 21.89 -21.76
CA TRP A 12 -30.75 20.98 -20.88
C TRP A 12 -29.58 20.17 -21.21
N MET A 13 -29.38 19.96 -22.33
CA MET A 13 -28.42 19.14 -22.74
C MET A 13 -27.06 19.51 -22.41
N ALA A 14 -26.78 20.64 -22.31
CA ALA A 14 -25.48 21.10 -22.12
C ALA A 14 -24.83 20.55 -20.95
N PHE A 15 -25.54 20.20 -19.99
CA PHE A 15 -24.92 19.77 -18.87
C PHE A 15 -24.40 18.44 -18.87
N ALA A 16 -24.91 17.58 -19.50
CA ALA A 16 -24.51 16.29 -19.51
C ALA A 16 -23.08 16.12 -19.82
N ALA A 17 -22.57 16.97 -20.52
CA ALA A 17 -21.24 16.80 -20.95
C ALA A 17 -20.25 16.92 -19.89
N LEU A 18 -20.58 17.47 -18.87
CA LEU A 18 -19.62 17.67 -17.94
C LEU A 18 -19.41 16.60 -17.02
N GLY A 19 -20.12 15.68 -17.01
CA GLY A 19 -20.06 14.68 -16.10
C GLY A 19 -18.76 14.17 -15.71
N PRO A 20 -18.13 13.54 -16.42
CA PRO A 20 -17.10 12.77 -16.01
C PRO A 20 -15.85 13.30 -15.82
N LEU A 21 -15.57 13.82 -14.89
CA LEU A 21 -14.42 14.24 -14.72
C LEU A 21 -13.61 13.29 -14.08
N HIS A 22 -13.10 12.43 -14.61
CA HIS A 22 -12.30 11.59 -14.09
C HIS A 22 -11.07 12.07 -13.95
N THR A 23 -10.57 12.37 -12.88
CA THR A 23 -9.31 12.76 -12.72
C THR A 23 -8.61 11.52 -12.49
N ALA A 24 -7.67 11.27 -13.14
CA ALA A 24 -6.88 10.16 -12.96
C ALA A 24 -6.19 10.34 -11.66
N GLN A 25 -6.47 9.57 -10.71
CA GLN A 25 -5.83 9.72 -9.50
C GLN A 25 -4.56 8.99 -9.54
N ALA A 26 -3.50 9.60 -9.23
CA ALA A 26 -2.23 8.94 -9.11
C ALA A 26 -2.35 7.95 -7.99
N GLN A 27 -2.00 6.73 -8.20
CA GLN A 27 -2.07 5.75 -7.14
C GLN A 27 -0.99 6.02 -6.18
N SER A 28 -1.30 6.15 -4.96
CA SER A 28 -0.29 6.32 -3.92
C SER A 28 0.37 4.98 -3.67
N LEU A 29 1.64 5.01 -3.32
CA LEU A 29 2.37 3.80 -2.97
C LEU A 29 1.86 3.24 -1.64
N PRO A 30 1.83 1.95 -1.49
CA PRO A 30 1.42 1.35 -0.22
C PRO A 30 2.40 1.71 0.88
N LYS A 31 1.87 1.97 2.05
CA LYS A 31 2.66 2.31 3.22
C LYS A 31 2.27 1.42 4.38
N VAL A 32 3.25 1.07 5.17
CA VAL A 32 3.02 0.27 6.37
C VAL A 32 3.61 1.00 7.57
N LYS A 33 2.79 1.20 8.59
CA LYS A 33 3.22 1.87 9.79
C LYS A 33 3.68 0.86 10.81
N PHE A 34 4.86 1.05 11.33
CA PHE A 34 5.40 0.18 12.37
C PHE A 34 5.27 0.89 13.70
N THR A 35 4.55 0.29 14.61
CA THR A 35 4.39 0.81 15.97
C THR A 35 5.24 -0.06 16.89
N THR A 36 6.26 0.52 17.47
CA THR A 36 7.18 -0.21 18.33
C THR A 36 7.26 0.42 19.70
N THR A 37 7.90 -0.26 20.63
CA THR A 37 8.08 0.28 21.97
C THR A 37 9.00 1.50 21.99
N GLN A 38 9.75 1.74 20.91
CA GLN A 38 10.65 2.86 20.82
C GLN A 38 10.10 3.98 19.91
N GLY A 39 8.91 3.84 19.44
CA GLY A 39 8.28 4.86 18.58
C GLY A 39 7.71 4.25 17.31
N GLU A 40 7.21 5.12 16.45
CA GLU A 40 6.58 4.70 15.21
C GLU A 40 7.37 5.17 14.01
N PHE A 41 7.35 4.39 12.94
CA PHE A 41 7.88 4.81 11.66
C PHE A 41 7.05 4.20 10.53
N THR A 42 7.12 4.79 9.37
CA THR A 42 6.35 4.34 8.21
C THR A 42 7.29 3.95 7.07
N VAL A 43 6.99 2.84 6.45
CA VAL A 43 7.75 2.33 5.33
C VAL A 43 6.89 2.43 4.08
N GLU A 44 7.46 2.98 3.01
CA GLU A 44 6.80 3.07 1.74
C GLU A 44 7.27 1.94 0.85
N LEU A 45 6.37 1.30 0.16
CA LEU A 45 6.67 0.13 -0.65
C LEU A 45 6.55 0.43 -2.14
N TYR A 46 7.36 -0.24 -2.94
CA TYR A 46 7.40 -0.01 -4.38
C TYR A 46 7.03 -1.29 -5.15
N PRO A 47 5.74 -1.58 -5.26
CA PRO A 47 5.30 -2.81 -5.91
C PRO A 47 5.70 -2.92 -7.38
N GLU A 48 5.91 -1.81 -8.05
CA GLU A 48 6.34 -1.86 -9.43
C GLU A 48 7.75 -2.39 -9.56
N LYS A 49 8.58 -2.18 -8.57
CA LYS A 49 9.97 -2.59 -8.61
C LYS A 49 10.20 -3.99 -8.08
N ALA A 50 9.40 -4.41 -7.15
CA ALA A 50 9.53 -5.72 -6.53
C ALA A 50 8.15 -6.28 -6.17
N PRO A 51 7.35 -6.63 -7.17
CA PRO A 51 5.96 -7.01 -6.94
C PRO A 51 5.79 -8.22 -6.03
N LYS A 52 6.60 -9.23 -6.20
CA LYS A 52 6.45 -10.44 -5.39
C LYS A 52 6.90 -10.21 -3.95
N THR A 53 7.95 -9.45 -3.78
CA THR A 53 8.45 -9.12 -2.45
C THR A 53 7.45 -8.27 -1.68
N VAL A 54 6.88 -7.26 -2.34
CA VAL A 54 5.89 -6.40 -1.71
C VAL A 54 4.62 -7.16 -1.38
N GLU A 55 4.15 -7.99 -2.29
CA GLU A 55 2.96 -8.78 -2.05
C GLU A 55 3.16 -9.73 -0.86
N ASN A 56 4.29 -10.38 -0.81
CA ASN A 56 4.62 -11.29 0.29
C ASN A 56 4.67 -10.56 1.63
N PHE A 57 5.31 -9.41 1.65
CA PHE A 57 5.37 -8.61 2.86
C PHE A 57 3.97 -8.17 3.32
N LEU A 58 3.15 -7.69 2.40
CA LEU A 58 1.80 -7.26 2.76
C LEU A 58 0.91 -8.41 3.24
N GLN A 59 1.15 -9.62 2.74
CA GLN A 59 0.43 -10.78 3.24
C GLN A 59 0.79 -11.05 4.70
N TYR A 60 2.06 -10.94 5.06
CA TYR A 60 2.46 -11.08 6.46
C TYR A 60 1.84 -9.98 7.32
N VAL A 61 1.75 -8.76 6.81
CA VAL A 61 1.11 -7.67 7.53
C VAL A 61 -0.36 -7.99 7.77
N LYS A 62 -1.06 -8.47 6.76
CA LYS A 62 -2.48 -8.81 6.89
C LYS A 62 -2.71 -9.95 7.86
N ASP A 63 -1.79 -10.88 7.91
CA ASP A 63 -1.89 -12.03 8.81
C ASP A 63 -1.47 -11.68 10.23
N LYS A 64 -1.09 -10.44 10.46
CA LYS A 64 -0.62 -9.98 11.78
C LYS A 64 0.62 -10.74 12.24
N HIS A 65 1.39 -11.22 11.30
CA HIS A 65 2.60 -11.99 11.63
C HIS A 65 3.58 -11.17 12.44
N TYR A 66 3.72 -9.90 12.13
CA TYR A 66 4.69 -9.06 12.78
C TYR A 66 4.28 -8.56 14.16
N ASP A 67 3.00 -8.73 14.51
CA ASP A 67 2.52 -8.30 15.81
C ASP A 67 3.16 -9.17 16.88
N GLY A 68 3.76 -8.55 17.87
CA GLY A 68 4.45 -9.26 18.95
C GLY A 68 5.83 -9.78 18.58
N THR A 69 6.38 -9.36 17.44
CA THR A 69 7.73 -9.74 17.06
C THR A 69 8.74 -8.69 17.54
N ILE A 70 10.00 -9.03 17.50
CA ILE A 70 11.06 -8.15 17.97
C ILE A 70 12.09 -7.87 16.89
N PHE A 71 12.80 -6.78 17.05
CA PHE A 71 14.01 -6.54 16.29
C PHE A 71 15.15 -7.20 17.06
N HIS A 72 15.52 -8.38 16.64
CA HIS A 72 16.47 -9.21 17.38
C HIS A 72 17.94 -8.91 17.04
N ARG A 73 18.17 -8.07 16.05
CA ARG A 73 19.53 -7.72 15.68
C ARG A 73 19.57 -6.25 15.27
N VAL A 74 20.38 -5.49 15.92
CA VAL A 74 20.52 -4.07 15.64
C VAL A 74 22.00 -3.75 15.53
N ILE A 75 22.43 -3.23 14.38
CA ILE A 75 23.81 -2.85 14.17
C ILE A 75 23.83 -1.37 13.84
N SER A 76 24.50 -0.60 14.68
CA SER A 76 24.57 0.84 14.53
C SER A 76 25.11 1.24 13.18
N ASN A 77 24.50 2.21 12.57
CA ASN A 77 24.86 2.74 11.26
C ASN A 77 24.82 1.71 10.13
N PHE A 78 24.12 0.62 10.33
CA PHE A 78 24.02 -0.40 9.31
C PHE A 78 22.58 -0.91 9.12
N MET A 79 21.98 -1.57 10.11
CA MET A 79 20.67 -2.14 9.91
C MET A 79 19.98 -2.57 11.19
N ILE A 80 18.68 -2.77 11.11
CA ILE A 80 17.93 -3.48 12.13
C ILE A 80 17.24 -4.66 11.44
N GLN A 81 17.15 -5.76 12.13
CA GLN A 81 16.55 -6.98 11.59
C GLN A 81 15.51 -7.48 12.57
N GLY A 82 14.36 -7.81 12.06
CA GLY A 82 13.27 -8.27 12.92
C GLY A 82 12.19 -9.01 12.18
N GLY A 83 11.19 -9.41 12.93
CA GLY A 83 10.01 -10.06 12.36
C GLY A 83 10.04 -11.57 12.37
N GLY A 84 11.17 -12.17 12.71
CA GLY A 84 11.28 -13.63 12.72
C GLY A 84 11.09 -14.28 14.08
N PHE A 85 11.23 -13.50 15.14
CA PHE A 85 11.16 -14.03 16.50
C PHE A 85 10.15 -13.26 17.34
N ASP A 86 9.52 -13.96 18.24
CA ASP A 86 8.63 -13.31 19.19
C ASP A 86 9.40 -12.81 20.42
N THR A 87 8.71 -12.28 21.41
CA THR A 87 9.35 -11.73 22.59
C THR A 87 10.08 -12.77 23.44
N LYS A 88 9.84 -14.05 23.20
CA LYS A 88 10.51 -15.13 23.90
C LYS A 88 11.62 -15.73 23.06
N PHE A 89 11.98 -15.10 21.96
CA PHE A 89 13.00 -15.56 21.03
C PHE A 89 12.62 -16.90 20.37
N VAL A 90 11.33 -17.16 20.24
CA VAL A 90 10.86 -18.33 19.50
C VAL A 90 10.65 -17.94 18.05
N GLU A 91 11.22 -18.73 17.15
CA GLU A 91 11.12 -18.44 15.73
C GLU A 91 9.72 -18.71 15.24
N LYS A 92 9.16 -17.78 14.47
CA LYS A 92 7.83 -17.93 13.93
C LYS A 92 7.87 -18.64 12.58
N LYS A 93 6.79 -19.34 12.26
CA LYS A 93 6.70 -20.03 10.99
C LYS A 93 6.60 -19.03 9.86
N THR A 94 7.18 -19.36 8.74
CA THR A 94 7.16 -18.50 7.58
C THR A 94 6.41 -19.15 6.43
N ARG A 95 6.01 -18.31 5.47
CA ARG A 95 5.44 -18.76 4.21
C ARG A 95 6.55 -19.24 3.30
N ALA A 96 6.20 -19.80 2.17
CA ALA A 96 7.18 -20.17 1.17
C ALA A 96 8.01 -18.96 0.73
N PRO A 97 9.27 -19.15 0.43
CA PRO A 97 10.10 -18.05 -0.01
C PRO A 97 9.68 -17.52 -1.38
N VAL A 98 10.01 -16.28 -1.67
CA VAL A 98 9.74 -15.69 -2.98
C VAL A 98 11.04 -15.53 -3.74
N ALA A 99 10.94 -15.45 -5.06
CA ALA A 99 12.12 -15.28 -5.90
C ALA A 99 12.80 -13.94 -5.63
N HIS A 100 14.10 -13.91 -5.76
CA HIS A 100 14.87 -12.70 -5.55
C HIS A 100 14.59 -11.69 -6.66
N GLU A 101 14.23 -10.49 -6.28
CA GLU A 101 13.89 -9.43 -7.22
C GLU A 101 14.86 -8.24 -7.17
N GLY A 102 16.00 -8.42 -6.55
CA GLY A 102 16.91 -7.28 -6.33
C GLY A 102 17.44 -6.63 -7.59
N ARG A 103 17.52 -7.35 -8.70
CA ARG A 103 18.01 -6.76 -9.93
C ARG A 103 17.02 -5.82 -10.56
N GLU A 104 15.76 -6.15 -10.47
CA GLU A 104 14.71 -5.33 -11.06
C GLU A 104 14.34 -4.17 -10.17
N ALA A 105 14.73 -4.21 -8.94
CA ALA A 105 14.36 -3.18 -7.96
C ALA A 105 15.25 -1.94 -7.99
N LEU A 106 16.38 -2.01 -8.68
CA LEU A 106 17.34 -0.91 -8.68
C LEU A 106 17.18 0.03 -9.88
#